data_8af5287bb4588586d1feeec31fe265f3
#
_entry.id   8af5287bb4588586d1feeec31fe265f3
#
_cell.length_a   1.000
_cell.length_b   1.000
_cell.length_c   1.000
_cell.angle_alpha   90.00
_cell.angle_beta   90.00
_cell.angle_gamma   90.00
#
_symmetry.space_group_name_H-M   'P 1'
#
loop_
_entity.id
_entity.type
_entity.pdbx_description
1 polymer ?
#
loop_
_entity_poly.entity_id
_entity_poly.type
_entity_poly.pdbx_seq_one_letter_code
_entity_poly.pdbx_strand_id
1 'polypeptide(L)'
;MALERTLSIVKPDAVAKNVVGEIYSRFEKAGLKSVAAKYKQLSRREAEGFYAVHRERPFFNALVDFMISGPVMIQALEGENAVALHRELLGATNPKDAAPGTIRADFADSIDANAAHGSDSVENAAVEVSYFFAATEVVSR
;
A
#
# COMPACT_ATOMS: atom_id res chain seq x y z
N MET A 1 -12.40 9.81 -18.09
CA MET A 1 -11.13 9.09 -17.91
C MET A 1 -10.22 9.92 -17.05
N ALA A 2 -9.82 9.39 -15.92
CA ALA A 2 -8.96 10.09 -14.99
C ALA A 2 -7.67 9.30 -14.82
N LEU A 3 -6.55 9.88 -15.24
CA LEU A 3 -5.23 9.32 -14.92
C LEU A 3 -4.90 9.72 -13.50
N GLU A 4 -4.74 8.74 -12.63
CA GLU A 4 -4.53 8.94 -11.20
C GLU A 4 -3.27 8.22 -10.74
N ARG A 5 -2.77 8.63 -9.58
CA ARG A 5 -1.73 7.90 -8.85
C ARG A 5 -2.27 7.45 -7.51
N THR A 6 -1.78 6.32 -7.03
CA THR A 6 -2.07 5.81 -5.70
C THR A 6 -0.80 5.29 -5.07
N LEU A 7 -0.74 5.29 -3.74
CA LEU A 7 0.39 4.70 -3.03
C LEU A 7 0.02 3.31 -2.57
N SER A 8 0.88 2.34 -2.90
CA SER A 8 0.78 0.96 -2.44
C SER A 8 1.94 0.65 -1.52
N ILE A 9 1.66 0.04 -0.38
CA ILE A 9 2.71 -0.50 0.49
C ILE A 9 2.40 -1.97 0.71
N VAL A 10 3.31 -2.84 0.27
CA VAL A 10 3.26 -4.25 0.66
C VAL A 10 3.85 -4.33 2.05
N LYS A 11 3.02 -4.71 3.01
CA LYS A 11 3.34 -4.67 4.45
C LYS A 11 4.28 -5.80 4.86
N PRO A 12 4.89 -5.70 6.04
CA PRO A 12 5.89 -6.69 6.47
C PRO A 12 5.40 -8.14 6.45
N ASP A 13 4.13 -8.38 6.73
CA ASP A 13 3.57 -9.73 6.71
C ASP A 13 3.64 -10.36 5.31
N ALA A 14 3.26 -9.62 4.27
CA ALA A 14 3.29 -10.12 2.90
C ALA A 14 4.72 -10.16 2.35
N VAL A 15 5.57 -9.20 2.72
CA VAL A 15 6.99 -9.26 2.34
C VAL A 15 7.63 -10.52 2.91
N ALA A 16 7.35 -10.83 4.18
CA ALA A 16 7.88 -12.04 4.82
C ALA A 16 7.41 -13.33 4.15
N LYS A 17 6.20 -13.32 3.58
CA LYS A 17 5.67 -14.47 2.84
C LYS A 17 6.29 -14.61 1.45
N ASN A 18 7.08 -13.64 1.02
CA ASN A 18 7.76 -13.65 -0.27
C ASN A 18 6.78 -13.64 -1.45
N VAL A 19 5.71 -12.84 -1.34
CA VAL A 19 4.65 -12.75 -2.35
C VAL A 19 4.56 -11.37 -3.02
N VAL A 20 5.58 -10.52 -2.85
CA VAL A 20 5.62 -9.18 -3.46
C VAL A 20 5.46 -9.26 -4.98
N GLY A 21 6.16 -10.19 -5.62
CA GLY A 21 6.10 -10.36 -7.08
C GLY A 21 4.70 -10.71 -7.55
N GLU A 22 4.02 -11.61 -6.84
CA GLU A 22 2.65 -11.99 -7.18
C GLU A 22 1.69 -10.80 -7.03
N ILE A 23 1.85 -10.03 -5.94
CA ILE A 23 1.03 -8.84 -5.71
C ILE A 23 1.25 -7.83 -6.83
N TYR A 24 2.50 -7.54 -7.18
CA TYR A 24 2.83 -6.60 -8.24
C TYR A 24 2.34 -7.08 -9.61
N SER A 25 2.40 -8.38 -9.87
CA SER A 25 1.88 -8.96 -11.10
C SER A 25 0.38 -8.66 -11.27
N ARG A 26 -0.38 -8.73 -10.19
CA ARG A 26 -1.82 -8.43 -10.23
C ARG A 26 -2.07 -6.96 -10.57
N PHE A 27 -1.24 -6.04 -10.07
CA PHE A 27 -1.35 -4.63 -10.42
C PHE A 27 -1.07 -4.41 -11.91
N GLU A 28 -0.01 -5.01 -12.42
CA GLU A 28 0.37 -4.86 -13.82
C GLU A 28 -0.66 -5.46 -14.77
N LYS A 29 -1.18 -6.63 -14.44
CA LYS A 29 -2.22 -7.27 -15.26
C LYS A 29 -3.50 -6.45 -15.32
N ALA A 30 -3.78 -5.67 -14.28
CA ALA A 30 -4.96 -4.81 -14.24
C ALA A 30 -4.73 -3.46 -14.95
N GLY A 31 -3.50 -3.20 -15.43
CA GLY A 31 -3.19 -1.98 -16.16
C GLY A 31 -2.58 -0.87 -15.32
N LEU A 32 -2.26 -1.13 -14.05
CA LEU A 32 -1.56 -0.16 -13.21
C LEU A 32 -0.07 -0.23 -13.50
N LYS A 33 0.55 0.95 -13.66
CA LYS A 33 1.99 1.04 -13.95
C LYS A 33 2.74 1.53 -12.74
N SER A 34 3.85 0.88 -12.39
CA SER A 34 4.75 1.38 -11.38
C SER A 34 5.51 2.58 -11.92
N VAL A 35 5.42 3.70 -11.23
CA VAL A 35 6.16 4.92 -11.60
C VAL A 35 7.18 5.31 -10.54
N ALA A 36 7.22 4.62 -9.41
CA ALA A 36 8.24 4.75 -8.38
C ALA A 36 8.16 3.54 -7.45
N ALA A 37 9.29 3.08 -6.95
CA ALA A 37 9.33 1.92 -6.05
C ALA A 37 10.52 2.02 -5.11
N LYS A 38 10.32 1.61 -3.85
CA LYS A 38 11.38 1.54 -2.84
C LYS A 38 11.16 0.31 -1.96
N TYR A 39 12.23 -0.44 -1.72
CA TYR A 39 12.27 -1.45 -0.68
C TYR A 39 12.91 -0.82 0.55
N LYS A 40 12.24 -0.84 1.70
CA LYS A 40 12.67 -0.03 2.82
C LYS A 40 12.28 -0.64 4.15
N GLN A 41 13.19 -0.54 5.12
CA GLN A 41 12.87 -0.76 6.53
C GLN A 41 12.49 0.60 7.11
N LEU A 42 11.23 0.77 7.48
CA LEU A 42 10.77 2.03 8.06
C LEU A 42 11.35 2.22 9.46
N SER A 43 11.74 3.46 9.76
CA SER A 43 12.00 3.84 11.15
C SER A 43 10.67 4.09 11.85
N ARG A 44 10.69 4.07 13.19
CA ARG A 44 9.48 4.44 13.97
C ARG A 44 8.99 5.83 13.59
N ARG A 45 9.91 6.77 13.43
CA ARG A 45 9.55 8.15 13.07
C ARG A 45 8.87 8.22 11.70
N GLU A 46 9.36 7.46 10.73
CA GLU A 46 8.75 7.42 9.41
C GLU A 46 7.34 6.83 9.45
N ALA A 47 7.15 5.75 10.19
CA ALA A 47 5.84 5.12 10.32
C ALA A 47 4.86 6.03 11.08
N GLU A 48 5.31 6.67 12.16
CA GLU A 48 4.48 7.62 12.91
C GLU A 48 4.05 8.80 12.04
N GLY A 49 4.96 9.32 11.23
CA GLY A 49 4.65 10.42 10.32
C GLY A 49 3.65 10.03 9.23
N PHE A 50 3.81 8.84 8.68
CA PHE A 50 2.89 8.37 7.65
C PHE A 50 1.47 8.18 8.19
N TYR A 51 1.34 7.65 9.40
CA TYR A 51 0.05 7.41 10.05
C TYR A 51 -0.36 8.53 11.02
N ALA A 52 0.19 9.74 10.85
CA ALA A 52 -0.06 10.85 11.78
C ALA A 52 -1.54 11.18 11.96
N VAL A 53 -2.36 10.98 10.94
CA VAL A 53 -3.81 11.20 11.00
C VAL A 53 -4.50 10.28 12.01
N HIS A 54 -3.85 9.17 12.38
CA HIS A 54 -4.38 8.21 13.35
C HIS A 54 -3.74 8.34 14.72
N ARG A 55 -2.95 9.39 14.98
CA ARG A 55 -2.16 9.54 16.20
C ARG A 55 -2.99 9.43 17.49
N GLU A 56 -4.22 9.88 17.47
CA GLU A 56 -5.12 9.84 18.62
C GLU A 56 -5.90 8.52 18.72
N ARG A 57 -5.74 7.63 17.76
CA ARG A 57 -6.48 6.36 17.77
C ARG A 57 -5.82 5.33 18.68
N PRO A 58 -6.62 4.50 19.39
CA PRO A 58 -6.05 3.48 20.29
C PRO A 58 -5.16 2.47 19.57
N PHE A 59 -5.36 2.23 18.28
CA PHE A 59 -4.57 1.28 17.50
C PHE A 59 -3.26 1.86 16.96
N PHE A 60 -2.99 3.15 17.17
CA PHE A 60 -1.85 3.83 16.52
C PHE A 60 -0.51 3.16 16.83
N ASN A 61 -0.21 2.91 18.10
CA ASN A 61 1.08 2.31 18.48
C ASN A 61 1.23 0.89 17.95
N ALA A 62 0.16 0.09 17.98
CA ALA A 62 0.19 -1.26 17.42
C ALA A 62 0.41 -1.25 15.91
N LEU A 63 -0.22 -0.32 15.20
CA LEU A 63 -0.02 -0.15 13.76
C LEU A 63 1.42 0.23 13.44
N VAL A 64 1.99 1.18 14.16
CA VAL A 64 3.39 1.60 13.98
C VAL A 64 4.32 0.43 14.27
N ASP A 65 4.13 -0.27 15.39
CA ASP A 65 4.94 -1.44 15.75
C ASP A 65 4.91 -2.49 14.65
N PHE A 66 3.74 -2.75 14.10
CA PHE A 66 3.59 -3.70 13.00
C PHE A 66 4.36 -3.26 11.74
N MET A 67 4.21 -2.00 11.35
CA MET A 67 4.83 -1.48 10.13
C MET A 67 6.35 -1.43 10.18
N ILE A 68 6.94 -1.39 11.37
CA ILE A 68 8.40 -1.42 11.53
C ILE A 68 8.94 -2.81 11.87
N SER A 69 8.09 -3.82 11.93
CA SER A 69 8.47 -5.18 12.30
C SER A 69 9.31 -5.90 11.23
N GLY A 70 9.34 -5.38 10.02
CA GLY A 70 10.12 -5.90 8.91
C GLY A 70 10.09 -4.94 7.74
N PRO A 71 10.84 -5.25 6.66
CA PRO A 71 10.86 -4.40 5.47
C PRO A 71 9.50 -4.33 4.77
N VAL A 72 9.29 -3.23 4.06
CA VAL A 72 8.10 -2.98 3.24
C VAL A 72 8.52 -2.67 1.81
N MET A 73 7.64 -2.94 0.85
CA MET A 73 7.81 -2.50 -0.53
C MET A 73 6.83 -1.40 -0.81
N ILE A 74 7.34 -0.22 -1.17
CA ILE A 74 6.55 0.98 -1.40
C ILE A 74 6.53 1.28 -2.89
N GLN A 75 5.35 1.55 -3.43
CA GLN A 75 5.21 1.75 -4.86
C GLN A 75 4.18 2.84 -5.14
N ALA A 76 4.52 3.77 -6.04
CA ALA A 76 3.52 4.65 -6.62
C ALA A 76 3.03 4.01 -7.91
N LEU A 77 1.73 3.85 -8.03
CA LEU A 77 1.07 3.25 -9.18
C LEU A 77 0.28 4.31 -9.92
N GLU A 78 0.30 4.23 -11.25
CA GLU A 78 -0.41 5.18 -12.11
C GLU A 78 -1.32 4.43 -13.08
N GLY A 79 -2.53 4.93 -13.30
CA GLY A 79 -3.46 4.36 -14.25
C GLY A 79 -4.81 5.05 -14.16
N GLU A 80 -5.74 4.63 -15.01
CA GLU A 80 -7.11 5.13 -14.95
C GLU A 80 -7.76 4.69 -13.64
N ASN A 81 -8.35 5.65 -12.92
CA ASN A 81 -9.03 5.38 -11.66
C ASN A 81 -8.17 4.55 -10.70
N ALA A 82 -6.87 4.87 -10.63
CA ALA A 82 -5.89 4.05 -9.91
C ALA A 82 -6.27 3.81 -8.46
N VAL A 83 -6.80 4.82 -7.76
CA VAL A 83 -7.15 4.69 -6.34
C VAL A 83 -8.24 3.62 -6.18
N ALA A 84 -9.34 3.74 -6.90
CA ALA A 84 -10.45 2.78 -6.79
C ALA A 84 -10.04 1.39 -7.29
N LEU A 85 -9.34 1.31 -8.41
CA LEU A 85 -8.90 0.04 -8.97
C LEU A 85 -7.96 -0.70 -8.02
N HIS A 86 -6.99 0.03 -7.46
CA HIS A 86 -6.05 -0.58 -6.51
C HIS A 86 -6.77 -1.15 -5.29
N ARG A 87 -7.73 -0.39 -4.73
CA ARG A 87 -8.49 -0.86 -3.57
C ARG A 87 -9.36 -2.07 -3.91
N GLU A 88 -9.89 -2.11 -5.12
CA GLU A 88 -10.65 -3.26 -5.61
C GLU A 88 -9.77 -4.51 -5.69
N LEU A 89 -8.55 -4.36 -6.20
CA LEU A 89 -7.60 -5.46 -6.27
C LEU A 89 -7.14 -5.93 -4.89
N LEU A 90 -7.03 -5.02 -3.93
CA LEU A 90 -6.69 -5.38 -2.55
C LEU A 90 -7.81 -6.15 -1.86
N GLY A 91 -9.05 -5.78 -2.09
CA GLY A 91 -10.20 -6.35 -1.41
C GLY A 91 -10.52 -5.67 -0.08
N ALA A 92 -11.54 -6.18 0.61
CA ALA A 92 -11.97 -5.63 1.89
C ALA A 92 -10.84 -5.66 2.93
N THR A 93 -10.83 -4.65 3.80
CA THR A 93 -9.79 -4.49 4.83
C THR A 93 -9.68 -5.72 5.72
N ASN A 94 -10.82 -6.31 6.10
CA ASN A 94 -10.84 -7.58 6.82
C ASN A 94 -10.78 -8.71 5.78
N PRO A 95 -9.73 -9.55 5.80
CA PRO A 95 -9.60 -10.62 4.81
C PRO A 95 -10.77 -11.62 4.83
N LYS A 96 -11.47 -11.74 5.95
CA LYS A 96 -12.66 -12.61 6.03
C LYS A 96 -13.79 -12.11 5.16
N ASP A 97 -13.85 -10.80 4.91
CA ASP A 97 -14.86 -10.17 4.08
C ASP A 97 -14.39 -9.94 2.65
N ALA A 98 -13.12 -10.23 2.36
CA ALA A 98 -12.53 -9.99 1.05
C ALA A 98 -12.99 -11.05 0.05
N ALA A 99 -13.38 -10.59 -1.15
CA ALA A 99 -13.83 -11.50 -2.19
C ALA A 99 -12.69 -12.43 -2.66
N PRO A 100 -12.99 -13.67 -3.04
CA PRO A 100 -11.98 -14.58 -3.58
C PRO A 100 -11.22 -13.95 -4.74
N GLY A 101 -9.92 -14.16 -4.79
CA GLY A 101 -9.04 -13.62 -5.83
C GLY A 101 -8.48 -12.25 -5.53
N THR A 102 -8.93 -11.58 -4.47
CA THR A 102 -8.33 -10.33 -4.03
C THR A 102 -7.04 -10.62 -3.26
N ILE A 103 -6.17 -9.61 -3.19
CA ILE A 103 -4.88 -9.75 -2.52
C ILE A 103 -5.07 -10.09 -1.03
N ARG A 104 -6.00 -9.42 -0.36
CA ARG A 104 -6.23 -9.70 1.06
C ARG A 104 -6.88 -11.05 1.31
N ALA A 105 -7.76 -11.50 0.43
CA ALA A 105 -8.34 -12.85 0.54
C ALA A 105 -7.24 -13.91 0.45
N ASP A 106 -6.26 -13.70 -0.43
CA ASP A 106 -5.25 -14.71 -0.71
C ASP A 106 -4.06 -14.66 0.24
N PHE A 107 -3.67 -13.47 0.71
CA PHE A 107 -2.39 -13.28 1.41
C PHE A 107 -2.49 -12.65 2.81
N ALA A 108 -3.62 -12.08 3.19
CA ALA A 108 -3.75 -11.45 4.49
C ALA A 108 -4.13 -12.45 5.58
N ASP A 109 -3.60 -12.25 6.78
CA ASP A 109 -3.89 -13.12 7.92
C ASP A 109 -5.00 -12.57 8.81
N SER A 110 -5.11 -11.23 8.91
CA SER A 110 -6.05 -10.56 9.80
C SER A 110 -6.24 -9.12 9.35
N ILE A 111 -7.10 -8.37 10.04
CA ILE A 111 -7.27 -6.93 9.79
C ILE A 111 -5.96 -6.20 10.00
N ASP A 112 -5.19 -6.56 11.02
CA ASP A 112 -3.92 -5.89 11.33
C ASP A 112 -2.82 -6.32 10.36
N ALA A 113 -2.74 -7.61 10.04
CA ALA A 113 -1.77 -8.16 9.08
C ALA A 113 -2.48 -8.41 7.75
N ASN A 114 -2.86 -7.32 7.07
CA ASN A 114 -3.74 -7.39 5.90
C ASN A 114 -3.02 -7.21 4.56
N ALA A 115 -1.76 -7.53 4.51
CA ALA A 115 -0.91 -7.67 3.32
C ALA A 115 -0.48 -6.34 2.68
N ALA A 116 -1.38 -5.40 2.47
CA ALA A 116 -1.03 -4.19 1.72
C ALA A 116 -1.89 -2.99 2.11
N HIS A 117 -1.32 -1.81 1.91
CA HIS A 117 -1.97 -0.52 2.06
C HIS A 117 -2.27 0.05 0.69
N GLY A 118 -3.40 0.73 0.56
CA GLY A 118 -3.73 1.55 -0.60
C GLY A 118 -4.30 2.87 -0.16
N SER A 119 -3.98 3.94 -0.90
CA SER A 119 -4.56 5.26 -0.64
C SER A 119 -6.08 5.19 -0.77
N ASP A 120 -6.79 5.98 0.02
CA ASP A 120 -8.26 5.97 0.04
C ASP A 120 -8.90 7.08 -0.78
N SER A 121 -8.11 8.03 -1.26
CA SER A 121 -8.58 9.12 -2.11
C SER A 121 -7.43 9.67 -2.94
N VAL A 122 -7.76 10.40 -4.00
CA VAL A 122 -6.75 11.07 -4.84
C VAL A 122 -5.96 12.09 -4.03
N GLU A 123 -6.64 12.83 -3.16
CA GLU A 123 -6.01 13.83 -2.29
C GLU A 123 -5.01 13.18 -1.32
N ASN A 124 -5.42 12.11 -0.66
CA ASN A 124 -4.54 11.39 0.25
C ASN A 124 -3.39 10.69 -0.50
N ALA A 125 -3.66 10.19 -1.69
CA ALA A 125 -2.62 9.59 -2.53
C ALA A 125 -1.51 10.59 -2.84
N ALA A 126 -1.85 11.83 -3.18
CA ALA A 126 -0.85 12.86 -3.45
C ALA A 126 0.06 13.11 -2.24
N VAL A 127 -0.52 13.19 -1.05
CA VAL A 127 0.24 13.37 0.19
C VAL A 127 1.12 12.15 0.46
N GLU A 128 0.57 10.96 0.33
CA GLU A 128 1.27 9.71 0.63
C GLU A 128 2.43 9.46 -0.33
N VAL A 129 2.23 9.70 -1.63
CA VAL A 129 3.30 9.56 -2.61
C VAL A 129 4.43 10.53 -2.31
N SER A 130 4.11 11.80 -2.04
CA SER A 130 5.14 12.80 -1.75
C SER A 130 5.85 12.56 -0.41
N TYR A 131 5.23 11.79 0.49
CA TYR A 131 5.88 11.43 1.74
C TYR A 131 7.10 10.52 1.52
N PHE A 132 6.99 9.58 0.59
CA PHE A 132 8.05 8.60 0.35
C PHE A 132 8.91 8.89 -0.86
N PHE A 133 8.43 9.67 -1.83
CA PHE A 133 9.14 9.89 -3.09
C PHE A 133 9.30 11.37 -3.38
N ALA A 134 10.53 11.77 -3.72
CA ALA A 134 10.75 13.10 -4.29
C ALA A 134 10.13 13.16 -5.69
N ALA A 135 9.79 14.38 -6.14
CA ALA A 135 9.19 14.56 -7.46
C ALA A 135 10.05 13.97 -8.59
N THR A 136 11.38 14.04 -8.42
CA THR A 136 12.33 13.49 -9.40
C THR A 136 12.42 11.96 -9.39
N GLU A 137 11.86 11.32 -8.37
CA GLU A 137 11.85 9.85 -8.25
C GLU A 137 10.62 9.21 -8.90
N VAL A 138 9.63 10.03 -9.27
CA VAL A 138 8.39 9.54 -9.89
C VAL A 138 8.48 9.78 -11.39
N VAL A 139 8.45 8.68 -12.15
CA VAL A 139 8.66 8.73 -13.61
C VAL A 139 7.45 8.13 -14.31
N SER A 140 6.58 8.99 -14.81
CA SER A 140 5.41 8.57 -15.59
C SER A 140 5.85 7.96 -16.92
N ARG A 141 5.15 6.94 -17.40
CA ARG A 141 5.52 6.25 -18.65
C ARG A 141 4.32 5.69 -19.42
#